data_fa475030bae9c8f6d47f2d10ebfc7528
#
_entry.id   fa475030bae9c8f6d47f2d10ebfc7528
#
_cell.length_a   1.000
_cell.length_b   1.000
_cell.length_c   1.000
_cell.angle_alpha   90.00
_cell.angle_beta   90.00
_cell.angle_gamma   90.00
#
_symmetry.space_group_name_H-M   'P 1'
#
loop_
_entity.id
_entity.type
_entity.pdbx_description
1 polymer ?
#
loop_
_entity_poly.entity_id
_entity_poly.type
_entity_poly.pdbx_seq_one_letter_code
_entity_poly.pdbx_strand_id
1 'polypeptide(L)'
;MAARSVPAYLLCGYYGENNLGDDALLTVLLKELPSPNRQLVTAHDADALAELAPDAEAVDRRSLRSVLLSIGRVDAVVFGGGSLLQDSTSFRSLIYYLLIIAMARLRGRPVLLWGQGLGPLQRPLSRRLVRLVLPCLLYTSPSPRD
;
A
#
# COMPACT_ATOMS: atom_id res chain seq x y z
N MET A 1 18.34 -15.53 -22.91
CA MET A 1 17.64 -14.43 -22.22
C MET A 1 16.52 -15.00 -21.35
N ALA A 2 16.58 -14.73 -20.06
CA ALA A 2 15.43 -15.07 -19.23
C ALA A 2 14.24 -14.21 -19.63
N ALA A 3 13.06 -14.84 -19.84
CA ALA A 3 11.84 -14.10 -20.05
C ALA A 3 11.59 -13.20 -18.83
N ARG A 4 11.27 -11.93 -19.07
CA ARG A 4 10.88 -11.04 -17.96
C ARG A 4 9.62 -11.62 -17.33
N SER A 5 9.71 -11.91 -16.04
CA SER A 5 8.54 -12.30 -15.28
C SER A 5 7.53 -11.15 -15.29
N VAL A 6 6.25 -11.50 -15.26
CA VAL A 6 5.17 -10.51 -15.15
C VAL A 6 5.39 -9.72 -13.85
N PRO A 7 5.38 -8.36 -13.90
CA PRO A 7 5.58 -7.57 -12.69
C PRO A 7 4.50 -7.83 -11.66
N ALA A 8 4.88 -7.83 -10.41
CA ALA A 8 3.99 -8.04 -9.28
C ALA A 8 4.00 -6.82 -8.37
N TYR A 9 2.83 -6.45 -7.88
CA TYR A 9 2.64 -5.29 -7.00
C TYR A 9 1.93 -5.71 -5.72
N LEU A 10 2.40 -5.18 -4.60
CA LEU A 10 1.69 -5.27 -3.33
C LEU A 10 0.92 -3.96 -3.11
N LEU A 11 -0.39 -4.06 -3.08
CA LEU A 11 -1.27 -2.91 -2.88
C LEU A 11 -1.70 -2.88 -1.42
N CYS A 12 -1.33 -1.82 -0.72
CA CYS A 12 -1.62 -1.64 0.69
C CYS A 12 -2.66 -0.54 0.88
N GLY A 13 -3.72 -0.83 1.61
CA GLY A 13 -4.79 0.09 1.90
C GLY A 13 -5.83 -0.57 2.80
N TYR A 14 -6.93 0.11 3.00
CA TYR A 14 -8.02 -0.37 3.84
C TYR A 14 -9.14 -0.96 2.97
N TYR A 15 -8.79 -2.03 2.25
CA TYR A 15 -9.67 -2.63 1.25
C TYR A 15 -10.48 -3.78 1.82
N GLY A 16 -11.71 -3.96 1.28
CA GLY A 16 -12.58 -5.04 1.70
C GLY A 16 -13.17 -4.87 3.10
N GLU A 17 -13.20 -3.64 3.62
CA GLU A 17 -13.67 -3.34 4.98
C GLU A 17 -15.00 -2.56 4.95
N ASN A 18 -15.78 -2.71 3.87
CA ASN A 18 -17.00 -1.96 3.64
C ASN A 18 -16.78 -0.44 3.57
N ASN A 19 -15.59 -0.03 3.18
CA ASN A 19 -15.25 1.37 2.96
C ASN A 19 -15.31 1.65 1.46
N LEU A 20 -16.43 2.22 1.01
CA LEU A 20 -16.69 2.44 -0.41
C LEU A 20 -15.65 3.34 -1.07
N GLY A 21 -15.12 4.32 -0.34
CA GLY A 21 -14.09 5.22 -0.87
C GLY A 21 -12.80 4.50 -1.18
N ASP A 22 -12.29 3.70 -0.25
CA ASP A 22 -11.05 2.94 -0.44
C ASP A 22 -11.24 1.84 -1.48
N ASP A 23 -12.39 1.18 -1.50
CA ASP A 23 -12.69 0.14 -2.48
C ASP A 23 -12.77 0.72 -3.90
N ALA A 24 -13.35 1.90 -4.06
CA ALA A 24 -13.38 2.61 -5.34
C ALA A 24 -11.98 2.99 -5.81
N LEU A 25 -11.14 3.47 -4.89
CA LEU A 25 -9.75 3.80 -5.20
C LEU A 25 -8.95 2.57 -5.61
N LEU A 26 -9.17 1.42 -4.97
CA LEU A 26 -8.56 0.16 -5.39
C LEU A 26 -8.94 -0.19 -6.82
N THR A 27 -10.21 -0.07 -7.17
CA THR A 27 -10.71 -0.36 -8.52
C THR A 27 -10.01 0.50 -9.57
N VAL A 28 -9.85 1.79 -9.29
CA VAL A 28 -9.15 2.72 -10.19
C VAL A 28 -7.67 2.34 -10.28
N LEU A 29 -7.02 2.09 -9.15
CA LEU A 29 -5.60 1.75 -9.09
C LEU A 29 -5.30 0.48 -9.90
N LEU A 30 -6.14 -0.54 -9.80
CA LEU A 30 -5.96 -1.77 -10.56
C LEU A 30 -6.00 -1.54 -12.06
N LYS A 31 -6.79 -0.57 -12.52
CA LYS A 31 -6.85 -0.20 -13.95
C LYS A 31 -5.65 0.61 -14.39
N GLU A 32 -5.06 1.39 -13.49
CA GLU A 32 -3.92 2.26 -13.79
C GLU A 32 -2.59 1.50 -13.82
N LEU A 33 -2.50 0.33 -13.19
CA LEU A 33 -1.28 -0.46 -13.18
C LEU A 33 -0.97 -1.00 -14.58
N PRO A 34 0.32 -1.00 -14.99
CA PRO A 34 0.71 -1.57 -16.28
C PRO A 34 0.28 -3.03 -16.39
N SER A 35 -0.35 -3.38 -17.48
CA SER A 35 -0.81 -4.75 -17.75
C SER A 35 0.12 -5.43 -18.76
N PRO A 36 0.42 -6.73 -18.63
CA PRO A 36 -0.05 -7.64 -17.59
C PRO A 36 0.70 -7.45 -16.27
N ASN A 37 0.04 -7.74 -15.15
CA ASN A 37 0.67 -7.68 -13.83
C ASN A 37 0.04 -8.70 -12.88
N ARG A 38 0.74 -8.99 -11.79
CA ARG A 38 0.24 -9.78 -10.66
C ARG A 38 -0.02 -8.83 -9.51
N GLN A 39 -1.13 -9.02 -8.83
CA GLN A 39 -1.58 -8.14 -7.77
C GLN A 39 -1.74 -8.92 -6.47
N LEU A 40 -1.01 -8.49 -5.44
CA LEU A 40 -1.21 -8.92 -4.06
C LEU A 40 -1.85 -7.74 -3.34
N VAL A 41 -2.96 -7.94 -2.68
CA VAL A 41 -3.72 -6.86 -2.03
C VAL A 41 -3.92 -7.18 -0.57
N THR A 42 -3.55 -6.25 0.31
CA THR A 42 -3.78 -6.42 1.75
C THR A 42 -5.26 -6.27 2.04
N ALA A 43 -5.85 -7.27 2.68
CA ALA A 43 -7.25 -7.25 3.04
C ALA A 43 -7.47 -8.09 4.30
N HIS A 44 -8.46 -7.73 5.09
CA HIS A 44 -8.89 -8.55 6.22
C HIS A 44 -9.83 -9.66 5.75
N ASP A 45 -10.76 -9.31 4.87
CA ASP A 45 -11.76 -10.23 4.33
C ASP A 45 -11.42 -10.59 2.89
N ALA A 46 -10.90 -11.81 2.69
CA ALA A 46 -10.52 -12.29 1.38
C ALA A 46 -11.73 -12.46 0.45
N ASP A 47 -12.89 -12.81 0.98
CA ASP A 47 -14.09 -12.97 0.17
C ASP A 47 -14.60 -11.63 -0.35
N ALA A 48 -14.59 -10.61 0.50
CA ALA A 48 -14.95 -9.25 0.08
C ALA A 48 -13.97 -8.73 -0.98
N LEU A 49 -12.67 -9.01 -0.82
CA LEU A 49 -11.69 -8.65 -1.82
C LEU A 49 -11.93 -9.37 -3.15
N ALA A 50 -12.29 -10.65 -3.11
CA ALA A 50 -12.54 -11.44 -4.32
C ALA A 50 -13.69 -10.87 -5.16
N GLU A 51 -14.67 -10.23 -4.54
CA GLU A 51 -15.74 -9.54 -5.24
C GLU A 51 -15.25 -8.28 -5.97
N LEU A 52 -14.29 -7.56 -5.35
CA LEU A 52 -13.73 -6.33 -5.92
C LEU A 52 -12.64 -6.60 -6.96
N ALA A 53 -11.80 -7.58 -6.69
CA ALA A 53 -10.62 -7.86 -7.49
C ALA A 53 -10.41 -9.39 -7.56
N PRO A 54 -11.18 -10.09 -8.41
CA PRO A 54 -11.16 -11.56 -8.46
C PRO A 54 -9.80 -12.14 -8.86
N ASP A 55 -8.99 -11.38 -9.59
CA ASP A 55 -7.67 -11.83 -10.04
C ASP A 55 -6.54 -11.53 -9.04
N ALA A 56 -6.84 -10.80 -7.97
CA ALA A 56 -5.84 -10.42 -6.97
C ALA A 56 -5.67 -11.52 -5.92
N GLU A 57 -4.43 -11.68 -5.44
CA GLU A 57 -4.14 -12.53 -4.30
C GLU A 57 -4.32 -11.74 -3.01
N ALA A 58 -5.11 -12.26 -2.09
CA ALA A 58 -5.33 -11.64 -0.79
C ALA A 58 -4.14 -11.91 0.14
N VAL A 59 -3.65 -10.85 0.79
CA VAL A 59 -2.65 -10.94 1.85
C VAL A 59 -3.31 -10.47 3.14
N ASP A 60 -3.25 -11.30 4.18
CA ASP A 60 -3.91 -10.98 5.44
C ASP A 60 -3.31 -9.70 6.06
N ARG A 61 -4.09 -8.63 6.04
CA ARG A 61 -3.71 -7.32 6.56
C ARG A 61 -3.38 -7.36 8.06
N ARG A 62 -4.01 -8.24 8.81
CA ARG A 62 -3.81 -8.38 10.26
C ARG A 62 -2.51 -9.11 10.61
N SER A 63 -1.95 -9.85 9.68
CA SER A 63 -0.69 -10.55 9.88
C SER A 63 0.46 -9.74 9.30
N LEU A 64 1.14 -8.98 10.15
CA LEU A 64 2.31 -8.22 9.71
C LEU A 64 3.36 -9.14 9.06
N ARG A 65 3.54 -10.33 9.61
CA ARG A 65 4.46 -11.32 9.04
C ARG A 65 4.09 -11.66 7.60
N SER A 66 2.81 -11.93 7.33
CA SER A 66 2.35 -12.25 5.97
C SER A 66 2.59 -11.10 5.01
N VAL A 67 2.33 -9.86 5.45
CA VAL A 67 2.57 -8.67 4.65
C VAL A 67 4.06 -8.50 4.37
N LEU A 68 4.91 -8.61 5.38
CA LEU A 68 6.36 -8.46 5.22
C LEU A 68 6.96 -9.55 4.32
N LEU A 69 6.48 -10.78 4.44
CA LEU A 69 6.91 -11.87 3.56
C LEU A 69 6.48 -11.64 2.11
N SER A 70 5.31 -11.07 1.89
CA SER A 70 4.82 -10.78 0.54
C SER A 70 5.67 -9.76 -0.20
N ILE A 71 6.36 -8.87 0.51
CA ILE A 71 7.25 -7.87 -0.08
C ILE A 71 8.37 -8.55 -0.90
N GLY A 72 8.84 -9.71 -0.47
CA GLY A 72 9.84 -10.47 -1.23
C GLY A 72 9.34 -11.05 -2.54
N ARG A 73 8.02 -11.07 -2.75
CA ARG A 73 7.36 -11.66 -3.91
C ARG A 73 6.92 -10.62 -4.95
N VAL A 74 7.14 -9.35 -4.69
CA VAL A 74 6.67 -8.26 -5.53
C VAL A 74 7.82 -7.38 -5.99
N ASP A 75 7.57 -6.61 -7.04
CA ASP A 75 8.56 -5.67 -7.60
C ASP A 75 8.40 -4.26 -7.03
N ALA A 76 7.22 -3.93 -6.55
CA ALA A 76 6.94 -2.61 -5.96
C ALA A 76 5.80 -2.72 -4.94
N VAL A 77 5.79 -1.78 -4.00
CA VAL A 77 4.73 -1.62 -3.01
C VAL A 77 4.00 -0.32 -3.29
N VAL A 78 2.68 -0.37 -3.35
CA VAL A 78 1.84 0.79 -3.64
C VAL A 78 0.86 0.99 -2.50
N PHE A 79 0.90 2.18 -1.90
CA PHE A 79 -0.14 2.62 -0.96
C PHE A 79 -1.18 3.42 -1.75
N GLY A 80 -2.35 2.83 -1.92
CA GLY A 80 -3.40 3.39 -2.75
C GLY A 80 -4.58 3.91 -1.96
N GLY A 81 -4.74 5.22 -1.93
CA GLY A 81 -5.90 5.89 -1.39
C GLY A 81 -5.89 6.12 0.12
N GLY A 82 -6.74 7.00 0.56
CA GLY A 82 -6.92 7.30 1.97
C GLY A 82 -5.78 8.10 2.61
N SER A 83 -5.75 8.12 3.92
CA SER A 83 -4.71 8.74 4.72
C SER A 83 -4.14 7.69 5.67
N LEU A 84 -3.24 6.86 5.15
CA LEU A 84 -2.66 5.77 5.94
C LEU A 84 -1.54 6.27 6.85
N LEU A 85 -0.78 7.27 6.42
CA LEU A 85 0.31 7.85 7.19
C LEU A 85 -0.21 8.98 8.10
N GLN A 86 -0.93 8.59 9.14
CA GLN A 86 -1.51 9.49 10.13
C GLN A 86 -1.56 8.80 11.49
N ASP A 87 -1.63 9.58 12.57
CA ASP A 87 -1.69 9.05 13.93
C ASP A 87 -2.93 9.52 14.72
N SER A 88 -3.88 10.14 14.05
CA SER A 88 -5.09 10.64 14.71
C SER A 88 -6.00 9.52 15.22
N THR A 89 -6.03 8.39 14.53
CA THR A 89 -6.82 7.23 14.94
C THR A 89 -5.99 6.23 15.71
N SER A 90 -4.76 5.95 15.27
CA SER A 90 -3.91 4.95 15.91
C SER A 90 -2.44 5.16 15.58
N PHE A 91 -1.62 5.29 16.61
CA PHE A 91 -0.17 5.28 16.44
C PHE A 91 0.33 3.92 15.97
N ARG A 92 -0.32 2.83 16.40
CA ARG A 92 0.03 1.47 15.96
C ARG A 92 -0.15 1.30 14.46
N SER A 93 -1.22 1.85 13.89
CA SER A 93 -1.44 1.79 12.45
C SER A 93 -0.34 2.53 11.69
N LEU A 94 0.08 3.68 12.17
CA LEU A 94 1.19 4.42 11.57
C LEU A 94 2.47 3.58 11.59
N ILE A 95 2.82 2.99 12.73
CA ILE A 95 4.00 2.13 12.85
C ILE A 95 3.91 0.93 11.89
N TYR A 96 2.74 0.33 11.78
CA TYR A 96 2.50 -0.78 10.86
C TYR A 96 2.87 -0.39 9.41
N TYR A 97 2.38 0.74 8.93
CA TYR A 97 2.68 1.18 7.56
C TYR A 97 4.14 1.60 7.39
N LEU A 98 4.72 2.24 8.40
CA LEU A 98 6.15 2.61 8.37
C LEU A 98 7.06 1.38 8.32
N LEU A 99 6.70 0.30 9.03
CA LEU A 99 7.44 -0.97 8.95
C LEU A 99 7.37 -1.58 7.57
N ILE A 100 6.23 -1.53 6.91
CA ILE A 100 6.09 -2.01 5.54
C ILE A 100 7.01 -1.23 4.61
N ILE A 101 7.01 0.09 4.73
CA ILE A 101 7.86 0.96 3.90
C ILE A 101 9.34 0.66 4.16
N ALA A 102 9.75 0.57 5.43
CA ALA A 102 11.13 0.28 5.79
C ALA A 102 11.59 -1.07 5.23
N MET A 103 10.76 -2.11 5.37
CA MET A 103 11.08 -3.43 4.85
C MET A 103 11.19 -3.44 3.33
N ALA A 104 10.29 -2.75 2.64
CA ALA A 104 10.34 -2.62 1.19
C ALA A 104 11.66 -1.97 0.74
N ARG A 105 12.05 -0.91 1.41
CA ARG A 105 13.32 -0.23 1.13
C ARG A 105 14.53 -1.13 1.39
N LEU A 106 14.53 -1.85 2.51
CA LEU A 106 15.61 -2.79 2.83
C LEU A 106 15.75 -3.88 1.77
N ARG A 107 14.65 -4.27 1.13
CA ARG A 107 14.63 -5.26 0.07
C ARG A 107 14.81 -4.67 -1.33
N GLY A 108 15.08 -3.37 -1.43
CA GLY A 108 15.27 -2.70 -2.71
C GLY A 108 13.99 -2.56 -3.53
N ARG A 109 12.82 -2.59 -2.89
CA ARG A 109 11.54 -2.43 -3.57
C ARG A 109 11.09 -0.98 -3.51
N PRO A 110 10.79 -0.33 -4.64
CA PRO A 110 10.25 1.03 -4.61
C PRO A 110 8.88 1.06 -3.93
N VAL A 111 8.60 2.14 -3.24
CA VAL A 111 7.32 2.38 -2.56
C VAL A 111 6.68 3.62 -3.17
N LEU A 112 5.46 3.44 -3.68
CA LEU A 112 4.69 4.49 -4.33
C LEU A 112 3.50 4.86 -3.44
N LEU A 113 3.37 6.16 -3.16
CA LEU A 113 2.16 6.71 -2.54
C LEU A 113 1.26 7.25 -3.65
N TRP A 114 0.17 6.57 -3.91
CA TRP A 114 -0.77 6.95 -4.96
C TRP A 114 -2.04 7.51 -4.35
N GLY A 115 -2.28 8.81 -4.56
CA GLY A 115 -3.47 9.46 -4.04
C GLY A 115 -3.55 9.51 -2.51
N GLN A 116 -2.41 9.44 -1.83
CA GLN A 116 -2.36 9.43 -0.36
C GLN A 116 -2.39 10.83 0.21
N GLY A 117 -3.25 11.04 1.24
CA GLY A 117 -3.13 12.17 2.12
C GLY A 117 -2.05 11.90 3.18
N LEU A 118 -1.33 12.93 3.58
CA LEU A 118 -0.35 12.87 4.66
C LEU A 118 -0.92 13.57 5.90
N GLY A 119 -0.85 12.87 7.04
CA GLY A 119 -1.33 13.41 8.30
C GLY A 119 -2.83 13.28 8.51
N PRO A 120 -3.36 13.81 9.60
CA PRO A 120 -2.62 14.59 10.59
C PRO A 120 -1.61 13.77 11.39
N LEU A 121 -0.48 14.39 11.72
CA LEU A 121 0.56 13.82 12.56
C LEU A 121 0.63 14.64 13.86
N GLN A 122 -0.02 14.17 14.89
CA GLN A 122 -0.18 14.91 16.13
C GLN A 122 1.04 14.75 17.05
N ARG A 123 1.68 13.58 17.02
CA ARG A 123 2.81 13.27 17.89
C ARG A 123 4.12 13.72 17.27
N PRO A 124 5.03 14.34 18.05
CA PRO A 124 6.37 14.70 17.53
C PRO A 124 7.15 13.50 17.03
N LEU A 125 7.03 12.34 17.68
CA LEU A 125 7.68 11.10 17.25
C LEU A 125 7.15 10.67 15.87
N SER A 126 5.85 10.75 15.65
CA SER A 126 5.23 10.42 14.36
C SER A 126 5.81 11.28 13.23
N ARG A 127 5.94 12.57 13.48
CA ARG A 127 6.52 13.51 12.51
C ARG A 127 7.97 13.16 12.17
N ARG A 128 8.76 12.80 13.18
CA ARG A 128 10.15 12.39 12.97
C ARG A 128 10.25 11.12 12.15
N LEU A 129 9.46 10.12 12.49
CA LEU A 129 9.46 8.84 11.80
C LEU A 129 9.05 9.00 10.33
N VAL A 130 7.99 9.75 10.07
CA VAL A 130 7.52 10.02 8.71
C VAL A 130 8.58 10.79 7.91
N ARG A 131 9.23 11.78 8.53
CA ARG A 131 10.31 12.54 7.88
C ARG A 131 11.48 11.66 7.46
N LEU A 132 11.82 10.65 8.27
CA LEU A 132 12.89 9.72 7.94
C LEU A 132 12.54 8.85 6.73
N VAL A 133 11.26 8.56 6.55
CA VAL A 133 10.78 7.63 5.54
C VAL A 133 10.40 8.33 4.24
N LEU A 134 9.92 9.59 4.31
CA LEU A 134 9.45 10.33 3.12
C LEU A 134 10.42 10.36 1.95
N PRO A 135 11.75 10.59 2.15
CA PRO A 135 12.69 10.61 1.02
C PRO A 135 12.80 9.27 0.29
N CYS A 136 12.31 8.19 0.90
CA CYS A 136 12.34 6.86 0.32
C CYS A 136 11.11 6.55 -0.54
N LEU A 137 10.16 7.48 -0.63
CA LEU A 137 8.87 7.26 -1.26
C LEU A 137 8.79 7.97 -2.61
N LEU A 138 8.08 7.35 -3.52
CA LEU A 138 7.60 7.99 -4.74
C LEU A 138 6.15 8.42 -4.47
N TYR A 139 5.89 9.72 -4.57
CA TYR A 139 4.57 10.26 -4.30
C TYR A 139 3.90 10.70 -5.59
N THR A 140 2.67 10.22 -5.81
CA THR A 140 1.83 10.71 -6.91
C THR A 140 0.48 11.13 -6.35
N SER A 141 -0.03 12.24 -6.85
CA SER A 141 -1.37 12.69 -6.53
C SER A 141 -2.21 12.75 -7.80
N PRO A 142 -3.47 12.31 -7.74
CA PRO A 142 -4.36 12.47 -8.88
C PRO A 142 -4.84 13.92 -9.05
N SER A 143 -4.51 14.80 -8.11
CA SER A 143 -4.92 16.20 -8.19
C SER A 143 -4.08 16.95 -9.23
N PRO A 144 -4.70 17.63 -10.19
CA PRO A 144 -3.95 18.36 -11.20
C PRO A 144 -3.24 19.61 -10.68
N ARG A 145 -3.39 19.93 -9.41
CA ARG A 145 -2.73 21.08 -8.79
C ARG A 145 -1.42 20.73 -8.09
N ASP A 146 -1.12 19.49 -7.98
CA ASP A 146 0.05 19.04 -7.22
C ASP A 146 1.27 18.88 -8.11
#